data_fd16161156a91b5f2c41d19f234bd72c
#
_entry.id   fd16161156a91b5f2c41d19f234bd72c
#
_cell.length_a   1.000
_cell.length_b   1.000
_cell.length_c   1.000
_cell.angle_alpha   90.00
_cell.angle_beta   90.00
_cell.angle_gamma   90.00
#
_symmetry.space_group_name_H-M   'P 1'
#
loop_
_entity.id
_entity.type
_entity.pdbx_description
1 polymer ?
#
loop_
_entity_poly.entity_id
_entity_poly.type
_entity_poly.pdbx_seq_one_letter_code
_entity_poly.pdbx_strand_id
1 'polypeptide(L)'
;MDKAQLETLLHKLTPSEEWHLAHPGEPSPVYARTPLVDMDGQSVFLFDWKNTLEENAVGIIKETRYTTVPPHVNQDMELNYIYEGKCDFAVAGHSISLQRGDTIIFDTNVVRSSPTPKAEDDIVISMVFRKEFFDAVFLSQLPGGGILTSFLFEFISHRRRHDRFLIVPAKYSGNLRALMQLILEEGLYPDFYSKALIRSYAHSVFLELVRGLAYGSEEKTGIPGTNEKVVRILEYIERNYKECTLVSTAAEFGYSTNYLGNLLKASTGKTFTQIRTSQQMSEAAYLL
;
A
#
# COMPACT_ATOMS: atom_id res chain seq x y z
N MET A 1 -0.95 -16.91 21.29
CA MET A 1 0.11 -17.84 20.79
C MET A 1 1.47 -17.32 21.21
N ASP A 2 2.45 -18.19 21.49
CA ASP A 2 3.83 -17.76 21.74
C ASP A 2 4.47 -17.31 20.41
N LYS A 3 5.29 -16.25 20.46
CA LYS A 3 5.98 -15.70 19.29
C LYS A 3 6.80 -16.76 18.54
N ALA A 4 7.46 -17.69 19.25
CA ALA A 4 8.22 -18.78 18.65
C ALA A 4 7.34 -19.77 17.87
N GLN A 5 6.13 -20.00 18.32
CA GLN A 5 5.14 -20.82 17.62
C GLN A 5 4.67 -20.15 16.32
N LEU A 6 4.42 -18.84 16.35
CA LEU A 6 4.06 -18.08 15.13
C LEU A 6 5.18 -18.16 14.08
N GLU A 7 6.43 -17.89 14.48
CA GLU A 7 7.58 -17.98 13.59
C GLU A 7 7.70 -19.39 12.97
N THR A 8 7.55 -20.45 13.78
CA THR A 8 7.58 -21.84 13.28
C THR A 8 6.47 -22.10 12.24
N LEU A 9 5.26 -21.58 12.47
CA LEU A 9 4.14 -21.75 11.54
C LEU A 9 4.35 -21.00 10.23
N LEU A 10 4.93 -19.81 10.28
CA LEU A 10 5.22 -19.01 9.08
C LEU A 10 6.28 -19.69 8.19
N HIS A 11 7.24 -20.41 8.78
CA HIS A 11 8.25 -21.17 8.04
C HIS A 11 7.74 -22.52 7.51
N LYS A 12 6.65 -23.03 8.08
CA LYS A 12 6.07 -24.29 7.61
C LYS A 12 5.69 -24.19 6.13
N LEU A 13 6.03 -25.24 5.37
CA LEU A 13 5.68 -25.33 3.96
C LEU A 13 4.15 -25.38 3.78
N THR A 14 3.66 -24.64 2.82
CA THR A 14 2.28 -24.75 2.32
C THR A 14 2.23 -25.80 1.20
N PRO A 15 1.04 -26.36 0.88
CA PRO A 15 0.90 -27.27 -0.26
C PRO A 15 1.39 -26.66 -1.59
N SER A 16 1.22 -25.35 -1.79
CA SER A 16 1.73 -24.64 -2.96
C SER A 16 3.25 -24.60 -2.98
N GLU A 17 3.89 -24.36 -1.84
CA GLU A 17 5.35 -24.35 -1.71
C GLU A 17 5.95 -25.74 -1.92
N GLU A 18 5.32 -26.79 -1.38
CA GLU A 18 5.71 -28.19 -1.62
C GLU A 18 5.64 -28.55 -3.12
N TRP A 19 4.57 -28.07 -3.79
CA TRP A 19 4.42 -28.27 -5.23
C TRP A 19 5.56 -27.59 -6.01
N HIS A 20 5.89 -26.34 -5.71
CA HIS A 20 6.96 -25.61 -6.39
C HIS A 20 8.35 -26.18 -6.13
N LEU A 21 8.61 -26.74 -4.95
CA LEU A 21 9.84 -27.46 -4.66
C LEU A 21 9.97 -28.75 -5.48
N ALA A 22 8.84 -29.42 -5.75
CA ALA A 22 8.80 -30.61 -6.61
C ALA A 22 8.85 -30.27 -8.12
N HIS A 23 8.46 -29.05 -8.52
CA HIS A 23 8.39 -28.59 -9.90
C HIS A 23 9.13 -27.24 -10.09
N PRO A 24 10.46 -27.23 -9.91
CA PRO A 24 11.24 -26.00 -9.94
C PRO A 24 11.19 -25.32 -11.30
N GLY A 25 10.88 -24.02 -11.30
CA GLY A 25 10.79 -23.21 -12.51
C GLY A 25 9.48 -23.33 -13.29
N GLU A 26 8.56 -24.21 -12.88
CA GLU A 26 7.25 -24.29 -13.51
C GLU A 26 6.30 -23.20 -12.98
N PRO A 27 5.49 -22.60 -13.87
CA PRO A 27 4.47 -21.64 -13.44
C PRO A 27 3.43 -22.29 -12.54
N SER A 28 2.96 -21.56 -11.53
CA SER A 28 1.91 -22.07 -10.65
C SER A 28 0.67 -22.52 -11.41
N PRO A 29 0.10 -23.71 -11.12
CA PRO A 29 -1.10 -24.21 -11.76
C PRO A 29 -2.31 -23.25 -11.64
N VAL A 30 -2.32 -22.34 -10.67
CA VAL A 30 -3.37 -21.34 -10.49
C VAL A 30 -3.51 -20.43 -11.71
N TYR A 31 -2.42 -20.13 -12.41
CA TYR A 31 -2.44 -19.24 -13.59
C TYR A 31 -3.23 -19.80 -14.77
N ALA A 32 -3.37 -21.11 -14.88
CA ALA A 32 -4.22 -21.73 -15.91
C ALA A 32 -5.70 -21.36 -15.79
N ARG A 33 -6.13 -20.90 -14.61
CA ARG A 33 -7.53 -20.51 -14.32
C ARG A 33 -7.68 -19.03 -14.02
N THR A 34 -6.58 -18.30 -13.94
CA THR A 34 -6.59 -16.85 -13.64
C THR A 34 -6.90 -16.08 -14.92
N PRO A 35 -7.89 -15.18 -14.93
CA PRO A 35 -8.22 -14.38 -16.09
C PRO A 35 -7.06 -13.50 -16.53
N LEU A 36 -6.97 -13.25 -17.84
CA LEU A 36 -6.07 -12.26 -18.43
C LEU A 36 -6.86 -11.01 -18.79
N VAL A 37 -6.25 -9.84 -18.59
CA VAL A 37 -6.79 -8.54 -18.99
C VAL A 37 -5.72 -7.75 -19.75
N ASP A 38 -6.16 -6.86 -20.61
CA ASP A 38 -5.27 -5.94 -21.32
C ASP A 38 -5.06 -4.68 -20.47
N MET A 39 -3.80 -4.35 -20.25
CA MET A 39 -3.37 -3.14 -19.55
C MET A 39 -2.40 -2.37 -20.47
N ASP A 40 -2.92 -1.37 -21.18
CA ASP A 40 -2.16 -0.53 -22.12
C ASP A 40 -1.39 -1.35 -23.18
N GLY A 41 -2.01 -2.42 -23.74
CA GLY A 41 -1.44 -3.30 -24.75
C GLY A 41 -0.58 -4.45 -24.19
N GLN A 42 -0.50 -4.60 -22.88
CA GLN A 42 0.12 -5.73 -22.20
C GLN A 42 -0.94 -6.66 -21.62
N SER A 43 -0.91 -7.95 -22.00
CA SER A 43 -1.75 -8.98 -21.37
C SER A 43 -1.17 -9.37 -20.02
N VAL A 44 -1.93 -9.15 -18.93
CA VAL A 44 -1.52 -9.44 -17.56
C VAL A 44 -2.60 -10.23 -16.82
N PHE A 45 -2.23 -10.96 -15.80
CA PHE A 45 -3.20 -11.68 -14.97
C PHE A 45 -4.02 -10.72 -14.11
N LEU A 46 -5.33 -11.01 -13.98
CA LEU A 46 -6.20 -10.32 -13.04
C LEU A 46 -6.39 -11.18 -11.80
N PHE A 47 -5.84 -10.75 -10.68
CA PHE A 47 -6.04 -11.43 -9.40
C PHE A 47 -7.33 -10.92 -8.75
N ASP A 48 -8.24 -11.85 -8.53
CA ASP A 48 -9.51 -11.65 -7.84
C ASP A 48 -9.48 -12.40 -6.51
N TRP A 49 -9.54 -11.67 -5.43
CA TRP A 49 -9.44 -12.19 -4.07
C TRP A 49 -10.78 -12.58 -3.45
N LYS A 50 -11.86 -12.70 -4.26
CA LYS A 50 -13.22 -12.99 -3.77
C LYS A 50 -13.26 -14.19 -2.83
N ASN A 51 -12.58 -15.28 -3.18
CA ASN A 51 -12.53 -16.50 -2.37
C ASN A 51 -11.72 -16.31 -1.07
N THR A 52 -10.70 -15.46 -1.06
CA THR A 52 -9.89 -15.15 0.13
C THR A 52 -10.58 -14.15 1.04
N LEU A 53 -11.24 -13.17 0.45
CA LEU A 53 -11.97 -12.15 1.19
C LEU A 53 -13.32 -12.66 1.68
N GLU A 54 -14.00 -13.53 0.91
CA GLU A 54 -15.39 -13.95 1.17
C GLU A 54 -16.28 -12.75 1.49
N GLU A 55 -16.83 -12.69 2.72
CA GLU A 55 -17.61 -11.55 3.25
C GLU A 55 -16.72 -10.55 4.03
N ASN A 56 -15.40 -10.76 4.10
CA ASN A 56 -14.50 -9.90 4.86
C ASN A 56 -14.04 -8.71 4.02
N ALA A 57 -13.81 -7.58 4.66
CA ALA A 57 -13.22 -6.40 4.03
C ALA A 57 -11.68 -6.47 3.97
N VAL A 58 -11.07 -7.42 4.68
CA VAL A 58 -9.61 -7.63 4.77
C VAL A 58 -9.30 -9.11 4.58
N GLY A 59 -8.39 -9.41 3.68
CA GLY A 59 -7.79 -10.75 3.50
C GLY A 59 -6.32 -10.75 3.89
N ILE A 60 -5.83 -11.88 4.40
CA ILE A 60 -4.44 -12.07 4.81
C ILE A 60 -3.88 -13.26 4.04
N ILE A 61 -2.72 -13.10 3.44
CA ILE A 61 -2.09 -14.09 2.59
C ILE A 61 -0.61 -14.16 2.96
N LYS A 62 -0.11 -15.34 3.28
CA LYS A 62 1.32 -15.61 3.23
C LYS A 62 1.67 -15.91 1.78
N GLU A 63 2.52 -15.10 1.16
CA GLU A 63 2.92 -15.33 -0.23
C GLU A 63 3.71 -16.64 -0.38
N THR A 64 3.45 -17.32 -1.49
CA THR A 64 4.14 -18.57 -1.84
C THR A 64 5.62 -18.32 -2.13
N ARG A 65 6.50 -19.09 -1.48
CA ARG A 65 7.95 -19.12 -1.75
C ARG A 65 8.27 -20.04 -2.93
N TYR A 66 9.51 -20.00 -3.39
CA TYR A 66 10.09 -20.88 -4.42
C TYR A 66 9.51 -20.72 -5.82
N THR A 67 8.78 -19.64 -6.06
CA THR A 67 8.18 -19.34 -7.37
C THR A 67 8.23 -17.85 -7.66
N THR A 68 8.12 -17.51 -8.94
CA THR A 68 7.93 -16.15 -9.42
C THR A 68 6.45 -15.81 -9.50
N VAL A 69 6.11 -14.52 -9.43
CA VAL A 69 4.75 -14.04 -9.71
C VAL A 69 4.78 -13.26 -11.02
N PRO A 70 4.05 -13.71 -12.05
CA PRO A 70 4.03 -13.04 -13.35
C PRO A 70 3.37 -11.67 -13.29
N PRO A 71 3.46 -10.86 -14.38
CA PRO A 71 2.77 -9.58 -14.46
C PRO A 71 1.27 -9.72 -14.21
N HIS A 72 0.77 -8.96 -13.24
CA HIS A 72 -0.63 -9.00 -12.80
C HIS A 72 -1.11 -7.65 -12.28
N VAL A 73 -2.42 -7.52 -12.18
CA VAL A 73 -3.12 -6.46 -11.46
C VAL A 73 -4.10 -7.08 -10.47
N ASN A 74 -4.45 -6.38 -9.41
CA ASN A 74 -5.46 -6.80 -8.44
C ASN A 74 -6.73 -5.97 -8.57
N GLN A 75 -7.87 -6.56 -8.25
CA GLN A 75 -9.14 -5.83 -8.14
C GLN A 75 -9.24 -4.99 -6.87
N ASP A 76 -8.54 -5.39 -5.83
CA ASP A 76 -8.53 -4.77 -4.52
C ASP A 76 -7.15 -4.17 -4.21
N MET A 77 -7.08 -3.22 -3.28
CA MET A 77 -5.81 -2.67 -2.82
C MET A 77 -5.03 -3.74 -2.07
N GLU A 78 -3.72 -3.78 -2.29
CA GLU A 78 -2.83 -4.73 -1.64
C GLU A 78 -1.70 -4.02 -0.90
N LEU A 79 -1.44 -4.47 0.33
CA LEU A 79 -0.30 -4.10 1.14
C LEU A 79 0.59 -5.33 1.32
N ASN A 80 1.85 -5.24 0.92
CA ASN A 80 2.83 -6.30 1.12
C ASN A 80 3.82 -5.84 2.20
N TYR A 81 3.91 -6.61 3.27
CA TYR A 81 4.85 -6.42 4.37
C TYR A 81 5.93 -7.49 4.32
N ILE A 82 7.19 -7.08 4.27
CA ILE A 82 8.32 -8.00 4.32
C ILE A 82 8.54 -8.41 5.77
N TYR A 83 7.96 -9.53 6.15
CA TYR A 83 8.02 -10.03 7.52
C TYR A 83 9.42 -10.52 7.87
N GLU A 84 10.07 -11.24 6.95
CA GLU A 84 11.45 -11.73 7.05
C GLU A 84 12.10 -11.81 5.67
N GLY A 85 13.45 -11.76 5.60
CA GLY A 85 14.20 -11.80 4.35
C GLY A 85 13.98 -10.59 3.46
N LYS A 86 13.70 -10.83 2.19
CA LYS A 86 13.55 -9.80 1.15
C LYS A 86 12.52 -10.20 0.10
N CYS A 87 12.11 -9.23 -0.73
CA CYS A 87 11.29 -9.49 -1.92
C CYS A 87 11.61 -8.46 -3.01
N ASP A 88 11.74 -8.95 -4.25
CA ASP A 88 11.93 -8.12 -5.42
C ASP A 88 10.62 -7.96 -6.18
N PHE A 89 10.29 -6.72 -6.54
CA PHE A 89 9.16 -6.36 -7.35
C PHE A 89 9.63 -5.67 -8.63
N ALA A 90 8.98 -5.96 -9.75
CA ALA A 90 9.05 -5.15 -10.96
C ALA A 90 7.72 -4.42 -11.13
N VAL A 91 7.76 -3.08 -11.12
CA VAL A 91 6.58 -2.21 -11.11
C VAL A 91 6.83 -1.02 -12.03
N ALA A 92 5.94 -0.76 -12.99
CA ALA A 92 6.04 0.40 -13.89
C ALA A 92 7.43 0.57 -14.52
N GLY A 93 8.10 -0.53 -14.90
CA GLY A 93 9.44 -0.52 -15.49
C GLY A 93 10.60 -0.33 -14.50
N HIS A 94 10.32 -0.26 -13.19
CA HIS A 94 11.33 -0.17 -12.14
C HIS A 94 11.50 -1.51 -11.42
N SER A 95 12.75 -1.84 -11.05
CA SER A 95 13.04 -2.94 -10.14
C SER A 95 13.18 -2.39 -8.73
N ILE A 96 12.42 -2.96 -7.79
CA ILE A 96 12.35 -2.54 -6.39
C ILE A 96 12.71 -3.74 -5.54
N SER A 97 13.74 -3.62 -4.70
CA SER A 97 14.12 -4.63 -3.73
C SER A 97 13.76 -4.14 -2.33
N LEU A 98 12.91 -4.88 -1.65
CA LEU A 98 12.46 -4.59 -0.29
C LEU A 98 13.07 -5.57 0.69
N GLN A 99 13.33 -5.11 1.90
CA GLN A 99 13.94 -5.88 2.98
C GLN A 99 13.00 -5.97 4.17
N ARG A 100 13.35 -6.83 5.12
CA ARG A 100 12.60 -7.03 6.35
C ARG A 100 12.16 -5.72 7.00
N GLY A 101 10.85 -5.60 7.24
CA GLY A 101 10.18 -4.44 7.83
C GLY A 101 9.70 -3.40 6.81
N ASP A 102 10.16 -3.45 5.56
CA ASP A 102 9.64 -2.60 4.51
C ASP A 102 8.20 -2.99 4.16
N THR A 103 7.44 -2.00 3.70
CA THR A 103 6.07 -2.19 3.25
C THR A 103 5.90 -1.54 1.88
N ILE A 104 5.15 -2.19 0.99
CA ILE A 104 4.69 -1.59 -0.26
C ILE A 104 3.18 -1.74 -0.37
N ILE A 105 2.51 -0.66 -0.79
CA ILE A 105 1.07 -0.62 -0.99
C ILE A 105 0.80 -0.37 -2.46
N PHE A 106 -0.02 -1.21 -3.07
CA PHE A 106 -0.42 -1.12 -4.48
C PHE A 106 -1.90 -0.76 -4.60
N ASP A 107 -2.19 0.22 -5.45
CA ASP A 107 -3.53 0.47 -5.95
C ASP A 107 -3.95 -0.61 -6.98
N THR A 108 -5.23 -0.64 -7.35
CA THR A 108 -5.86 -1.75 -8.10
C THR A 108 -5.26 -1.98 -9.50
N ASN A 109 -4.92 -0.92 -10.24
CA ASN A 109 -4.46 -1.05 -11.63
C ASN A 109 -2.94 -1.00 -11.79
N VAL A 110 -2.19 -1.22 -10.73
CA VAL A 110 -0.73 -1.27 -10.79
C VAL A 110 -0.29 -2.60 -11.36
N VAL A 111 0.26 -2.57 -12.57
CA VAL A 111 0.92 -3.76 -13.15
C VAL A 111 2.21 -4.01 -12.41
N ARG A 112 2.31 -5.18 -11.81
CA ARG A 112 3.47 -5.61 -11.03
C ARG A 112 3.76 -7.08 -11.19
N SER A 113 4.99 -7.48 -10.89
CA SER A 113 5.43 -8.88 -10.83
C SER A 113 6.47 -9.06 -9.73
N SER A 114 6.70 -10.31 -9.29
CA SER A 114 7.83 -10.68 -8.46
C SER A 114 8.72 -11.62 -9.28
N PRO A 115 9.76 -11.08 -9.96
CA PRO A 115 10.54 -11.83 -10.94
C PRO A 115 11.54 -12.79 -10.29
N THR A 116 11.87 -12.59 -9.01
CA THR A 116 12.80 -13.42 -8.25
C THR A 116 12.01 -14.34 -7.32
N PRO A 117 12.23 -15.68 -7.38
CA PRO A 117 11.63 -16.59 -6.41
C PRO A 117 12.06 -16.23 -4.99
N LYS A 118 11.11 -16.21 -4.06
CA LYS A 118 11.39 -16.07 -2.63
C LYS A 118 12.11 -17.31 -2.12
N ALA A 119 13.17 -17.11 -1.35
CA ALA A 119 13.94 -18.17 -0.69
C ALA A 119 13.22 -18.70 0.59
N GLU A 120 13.84 -19.64 1.29
CA GLU A 120 13.30 -20.25 2.51
C GLU A 120 12.96 -19.24 3.60
N ASP A 121 13.82 -18.23 3.78
CA ASP A 121 13.68 -17.20 4.81
C ASP A 121 12.93 -15.94 4.32
N ASP A 122 12.47 -15.92 3.07
CA ASP A 122 11.76 -14.77 2.52
C ASP A 122 10.26 -14.91 2.81
N ILE A 123 9.80 -14.31 3.91
CA ILE A 123 8.40 -14.33 4.34
C ILE A 123 7.75 -12.98 4.02
N VAL A 124 6.81 -13.00 3.09
CA VAL A 124 6.01 -11.83 2.71
C VAL A 124 4.56 -12.07 3.13
N ILE A 125 4.00 -11.10 3.84
CA ILE A 125 2.59 -11.12 4.24
C ILE A 125 1.87 -10.06 3.42
N SER A 126 0.95 -10.51 2.58
CA SER A 126 0.08 -9.66 1.79
C SER A 126 -1.26 -9.49 2.49
N MET A 127 -1.72 -8.26 2.60
CA MET A 127 -3.06 -7.91 3.06
C MET A 127 -3.82 -7.27 1.91
N VAL A 128 -4.99 -7.79 1.61
CA VAL A 128 -5.88 -7.23 0.57
C VAL A 128 -7.06 -6.53 1.22
N PHE A 129 -7.42 -5.37 0.66
CA PHE A 129 -8.42 -4.48 1.24
C PHE A 129 -9.47 -4.11 0.21
N ARG A 130 -10.75 -4.45 0.50
CA ARG A 130 -11.87 -3.88 -0.23
C ARG A 130 -12.07 -2.41 0.12
N LYS A 131 -12.71 -1.66 -0.77
CA LYS A 131 -13.00 -0.22 -0.55
C LYS A 131 -13.80 0.03 0.73
N GLU A 132 -14.69 -0.89 1.09
CA GLU A 132 -15.54 -0.81 2.28
C GLU A 132 -14.76 -0.91 3.60
N PHE A 133 -13.50 -1.34 3.56
CA PHE A 133 -12.61 -1.28 4.71
C PHE A 133 -12.35 0.16 5.14
N PHE A 134 -12.19 1.06 4.17
CA PHE A 134 -11.90 2.48 4.39
C PHE A 134 -13.19 3.28 4.55
N ASP A 135 -13.93 3.00 5.62
CA ASP A 135 -15.16 3.70 5.93
C ASP A 135 -14.95 5.14 6.42
N ALA A 136 -16.03 5.91 6.49
CA ALA A 136 -15.98 7.32 6.88
C ALA A 136 -15.42 7.53 8.30
N VAL A 137 -15.64 6.58 9.22
CA VAL A 137 -15.15 6.65 10.59
C VAL A 137 -13.62 6.52 10.61
N PHE A 138 -13.07 5.54 9.90
CA PHE A 138 -11.63 5.39 9.78
C PHE A 138 -10.99 6.59 9.08
N LEU A 139 -11.56 7.04 7.95
CA LEU A 139 -11.02 8.15 7.19
C LEU A 139 -11.01 9.47 7.98
N SER A 140 -11.97 9.66 8.89
CA SER A 140 -12.01 10.84 9.75
C SER A 140 -10.90 10.87 10.81
N GLN A 141 -10.28 9.73 11.10
CA GLN A 141 -9.15 9.61 12.03
C GLN A 141 -7.80 9.91 11.36
N LEU A 142 -7.75 9.93 10.02
CA LEU A 142 -6.53 10.24 9.31
C LEU A 142 -6.28 11.75 9.33
N PRO A 143 -5.02 12.20 9.54
CA PRO A 143 -4.69 13.61 9.42
C PRO A 143 -5.07 14.11 8.04
N GLY A 144 -5.59 15.33 7.96
CA GLY A 144 -6.13 15.94 6.74
C GLY A 144 -5.09 16.28 5.68
N GLY A 145 -4.09 15.47 5.48
CA GLY A 145 -3.01 15.64 4.52
C GLY A 145 -2.03 14.49 4.59
N GLY A 146 -0.92 14.61 3.86
CA GLY A 146 0.09 13.57 3.76
C GLY A 146 -0.12 12.59 2.61
N ILE A 147 0.98 11.93 2.26
CA ILE A 147 1.07 11.10 1.05
C ILE A 147 0.13 9.91 1.12
N LEU A 148 0.16 9.17 2.24
CA LEU A 148 -0.66 7.98 2.41
C LEU A 148 -2.15 8.34 2.50
N THR A 149 -2.50 9.42 3.22
CA THR A 149 -3.89 9.90 3.29
C THR A 149 -4.40 10.26 1.90
N SER A 150 -3.62 10.99 1.11
CA SER A 150 -3.97 11.31 -0.28
C SER A 150 -4.09 10.05 -1.16
N PHE A 151 -3.20 9.08 -0.99
CA PHE A 151 -3.25 7.80 -1.68
C PHE A 151 -4.55 7.03 -1.36
N LEU A 152 -4.93 6.95 -0.08
CA LEU A 152 -6.16 6.28 0.35
C LEU A 152 -7.42 6.98 -0.17
N PHE A 153 -7.46 8.31 -0.12
CA PHE A 153 -8.59 9.07 -0.69
C PHE A 153 -8.70 8.88 -2.21
N GLU A 154 -7.58 8.76 -2.92
CA GLU A 154 -7.60 8.47 -4.35
C GLU A 154 -8.10 7.05 -4.65
N PHE A 155 -7.66 6.06 -3.87
CA PHE A 155 -8.12 4.69 -3.98
C PHE A 155 -9.65 4.56 -3.85
N ILE A 156 -10.26 5.29 -2.89
CA ILE A 156 -11.70 5.23 -2.65
C ILE A 156 -12.46 6.03 -3.71
N SER A 157 -11.83 7.04 -4.32
CA SER A 157 -12.47 7.90 -5.30
C SER A 157 -12.80 7.12 -6.59
N HIS A 158 -13.87 7.52 -7.27
CA HIS A 158 -14.25 6.96 -8.58
C HIS A 158 -13.37 7.50 -9.74
N ARG A 159 -12.10 7.80 -9.50
CA ARG A 159 -11.19 8.29 -10.54
C ARG A 159 -10.74 7.16 -11.46
N ARG A 160 -10.47 7.49 -12.73
CA ARG A 160 -10.15 6.53 -13.80
C ARG A 160 -8.73 5.94 -13.74
N ARG A 161 -7.82 6.46 -12.92
CA ARG A 161 -6.44 5.95 -12.79
C ARG A 161 -6.16 5.56 -11.35
N HIS A 162 -5.94 4.27 -11.16
CA HIS A 162 -5.54 3.62 -9.92
C HIS A 162 -4.22 2.89 -10.18
N ASP A 163 -3.19 3.63 -10.60
CA ASP A 163 -1.90 3.11 -11.07
C ASP A 163 -0.73 3.46 -10.13
N ARG A 164 -1.03 3.79 -8.89
CA ARG A 164 -0.04 4.22 -7.91
C ARG A 164 0.36 3.14 -6.93
N PHE A 165 1.59 3.24 -6.46
CA PHE A 165 2.07 2.46 -5.33
C PHE A 165 2.89 3.33 -4.38
N LEU A 166 3.01 2.89 -3.13
CA LEU A 166 3.68 3.62 -2.07
C LEU A 166 4.61 2.67 -1.32
N ILE A 167 5.88 3.06 -1.14
CA ILE A 167 6.85 2.32 -0.34
C ILE A 167 7.03 3.03 1.00
N VAL A 168 6.93 2.25 2.08
CA VAL A 168 7.21 2.71 3.44
C VAL A 168 8.38 1.91 3.99
N PRO A 169 9.58 2.50 4.09
CA PRO A 169 10.75 1.85 4.65
C PRO A 169 10.59 1.44 6.12
N ALA A 170 11.23 0.35 6.51
CA ALA A 170 11.18 -0.23 7.86
C ALA A 170 11.46 0.78 8.99
N LYS A 171 12.36 1.75 8.75
CA LYS A 171 12.72 2.79 9.72
C LYS A 171 11.54 3.68 10.13
N TYR A 172 10.46 3.70 9.34
CA TYR A 172 9.24 4.47 9.61
C TYR A 172 8.08 3.61 10.12
N SER A 173 8.28 2.32 10.28
CA SER A 173 7.18 1.38 10.56
C SER A 173 7.00 0.99 12.04
N GLY A 174 7.66 1.70 12.97
CA GLY A 174 7.40 1.64 14.43
C GLY A 174 6.96 0.28 14.97
N ASN A 175 5.68 0.17 15.35
CA ASN A 175 5.07 -1.03 15.91
C ASN A 175 4.47 -1.99 14.85
N LEU A 176 4.75 -1.76 13.57
CA LEU A 176 4.08 -2.50 12.49
C LEU A 176 4.26 -4.02 12.60
N ARG A 177 5.48 -4.49 12.98
CA ARG A 177 5.72 -5.91 13.19
C ARG A 177 4.82 -6.53 14.26
N ALA A 178 4.61 -5.82 15.37
CA ALA A 178 3.74 -6.30 16.45
C ALA A 178 2.28 -6.38 15.99
N LEU A 179 1.80 -5.38 15.26
CA LEU A 179 0.47 -5.39 14.68
C LEU A 179 0.29 -6.53 13.66
N MET A 180 1.28 -6.76 12.80
CA MET A 180 1.24 -7.87 11.86
C MET A 180 1.22 -9.24 12.57
N GLN A 181 1.94 -9.39 13.70
CA GLN A 181 1.89 -10.60 14.52
C GLN A 181 0.49 -10.83 15.09
N LEU A 182 -0.15 -9.80 15.66
CA LEU A 182 -1.54 -9.89 16.15
C LEU A 182 -2.52 -10.28 15.03
N ILE A 183 -2.40 -9.67 13.85
CA ILE A 183 -3.23 -10.00 12.69
C ILE A 183 -3.04 -11.47 12.26
N LEU A 184 -1.80 -11.93 12.23
CA LEU A 184 -1.48 -13.32 11.86
C LEU A 184 -2.00 -14.32 12.88
N GLU A 185 -1.92 -14.01 14.18
CA GLU A 185 -2.50 -14.84 15.23
C GLU A 185 -4.00 -15.02 15.08
N GLU A 186 -4.73 -13.93 14.83
CA GLU A 186 -6.17 -13.97 14.58
C GLU A 186 -6.52 -14.73 13.29
N GLY A 187 -5.69 -14.60 12.25
CA GLY A 187 -5.90 -15.30 10.97
C GLY A 187 -5.62 -16.79 11.05
N LEU A 188 -4.66 -17.22 11.88
CA LEU A 188 -4.29 -18.63 12.04
C LEU A 188 -5.22 -19.41 12.97
N TYR A 189 -5.77 -18.74 13.99
CA TYR A 189 -6.66 -19.34 15.01
C TYR A 189 -7.92 -18.49 15.18
N PRO A 190 -8.77 -18.43 14.15
CA PRO A 190 -9.92 -17.54 14.18
C PRO A 190 -10.96 -17.98 15.21
N ASP A 191 -11.50 -17.00 15.93
CA ASP A 191 -12.67 -17.13 16.78
C ASP A 191 -13.78 -16.15 16.37
N PHE A 192 -14.83 -16.06 17.18
CA PHE A 192 -15.96 -15.17 16.93
C PHE A 192 -15.56 -13.68 16.80
N TYR A 193 -14.50 -13.25 17.48
CA TYR A 193 -14.05 -11.86 17.54
C TYR A 193 -12.96 -11.54 16.51
N SER A 194 -12.33 -12.55 15.91
CA SER A 194 -11.14 -12.39 15.06
C SER A 194 -11.37 -11.45 13.88
N LYS A 195 -12.55 -11.48 13.24
CA LYS A 195 -12.88 -10.54 12.15
C LYS A 195 -12.83 -9.07 12.60
N ALA A 196 -13.36 -8.77 13.79
CA ALA A 196 -13.37 -7.42 14.34
C ALA A 196 -11.98 -6.99 14.79
N LEU A 197 -11.20 -7.90 15.40
CA LEU A 197 -9.83 -7.66 15.82
C LEU A 197 -8.91 -7.42 14.63
N ILE A 198 -8.96 -8.25 13.59
CA ILE A 198 -8.20 -8.07 12.35
C ILE A 198 -8.50 -6.69 11.75
N ARG A 199 -9.78 -6.30 11.67
CA ARG A 199 -10.16 -4.97 11.16
C ARG A 199 -9.54 -3.84 11.99
N SER A 200 -9.59 -3.93 13.32
CA SER A 200 -9.05 -2.92 14.23
C SER A 200 -7.52 -2.84 14.15
N TYR A 201 -6.84 -3.97 14.10
CA TYR A 201 -5.39 -4.01 13.92
C TYR A 201 -4.97 -3.50 12.54
N ALA A 202 -5.71 -3.82 11.49
CA ALA A 202 -5.46 -3.31 10.15
C ALA A 202 -5.64 -1.78 10.07
N HIS A 203 -6.64 -1.19 10.75
CA HIS A 203 -6.74 0.26 10.91
C HIS A 203 -5.49 0.82 11.62
N SER A 204 -5.03 0.16 12.68
CA SER A 204 -3.81 0.55 13.41
C SER A 204 -2.57 0.45 12.53
N VAL A 205 -2.48 -0.53 11.62
CA VAL A 205 -1.41 -0.62 10.61
C VAL A 205 -1.36 0.64 9.76
N PHE A 206 -2.49 1.08 9.20
CA PHE A 206 -2.52 2.31 8.41
C PHE A 206 -2.18 3.57 9.21
N LEU A 207 -2.65 3.67 10.46
CA LEU A 207 -2.29 4.78 11.35
C LEU A 207 -0.80 4.81 11.67
N GLU A 208 -0.16 3.65 11.88
CA GLU A 208 1.30 3.54 12.06
C GLU A 208 2.06 3.97 10.80
N LEU A 209 1.62 3.55 9.63
CA LEU A 209 2.22 3.94 8.36
C LEU A 209 2.08 5.45 8.11
N VAL A 210 0.90 6.03 8.39
CA VAL A 210 0.68 7.49 8.30
C VAL A 210 1.62 8.23 9.28
N ARG A 211 1.69 7.75 10.53
CA ARG A 211 2.57 8.32 11.56
C ARG A 211 4.03 8.26 11.13
N GLY A 212 4.48 7.11 10.63
CA GLY A 212 5.85 6.92 10.17
C GLY A 212 6.22 7.86 9.03
N LEU A 213 5.33 8.02 8.05
CA LEU A 213 5.55 8.93 6.93
C LEU A 213 5.48 10.41 7.35
N ALA A 214 4.64 10.77 8.33
CA ALA A 214 4.54 12.14 8.82
C ALA A 214 5.78 12.60 9.59
N TYR A 215 6.40 11.71 10.38
CA TYR A 215 7.58 12.04 11.19
C TYR A 215 8.92 11.69 10.50
N GLY A 216 8.88 10.88 9.44
CA GLY A 216 10.05 10.43 8.70
C GLY A 216 10.54 11.38 7.60
N SER A 217 9.97 12.56 7.48
CA SER A 217 10.08 13.46 6.32
C SER A 217 11.46 14.11 6.05
N GLU A 218 12.53 13.73 6.74
CA GLU A 218 13.87 14.26 6.42
C GLU A 218 14.63 13.46 5.34
N GLU A 219 14.16 12.26 4.95
CA GLU A 219 14.80 11.46 3.90
C GLU A 219 13.77 10.83 2.97
N LYS A 220 14.01 10.97 1.71
CA LYS A 220 13.35 10.46 0.50
C LYS A 220 12.45 9.24 0.70
N THR A 221 11.15 9.45 0.80
CA THR A 221 10.16 8.43 0.46
C THR A 221 10.19 8.25 -1.05
N GLY A 222 10.81 7.17 -1.53
CA GLY A 222 10.79 6.85 -2.95
C GLY A 222 9.37 6.46 -3.35
N ILE A 223 8.64 7.39 -3.92
CA ILE A 223 7.43 7.11 -4.69
C ILE A 223 7.88 7.14 -6.15
N PRO A 224 8.15 5.99 -6.78
CA PRO A 224 8.36 5.96 -8.21
C PRO A 224 7.06 6.41 -8.89
N GLY A 225 7.14 7.44 -9.71
CA GLY A 225 5.99 8.04 -10.40
C GLY A 225 5.39 9.28 -9.73
N THR A 226 5.66 9.57 -8.46
CA THR A 226 5.32 10.86 -7.86
C THR A 226 6.55 11.77 -7.91
N ASN A 227 6.39 12.93 -8.53
CA ASN A 227 7.44 13.94 -8.55
C ASN A 227 7.72 14.34 -7.08
N GLU A 228 8.89 14.00 -6.54
CA GLU A 228 9.34 14.30 -5.15
C GLU A 228 9.09 15.78 -4.79
N LYS A 229 9.20 16.64 -5.79
CA LYS A 229 8.90 18.07 -5.67
C LYS A 229 7.42 18.34 -5.36
N VAL A 230 6.52 17.55 -5.93
CA VAL A 230 5.07 17.70 -5.67
C VAL A 230 4.73 17.32 -4.23
N VAL A 231 5.34 16.26 -3.72
CA VAL A 231 5.15 15.85 -2.33
C VAL A 231 5.56 16.96 -1.36
N ARG A 232 6.74 17.53 -1.55
CA ARG A 232 7.23 18.66 -0.71
C ARG A 232 6.33 19.89 -0.80
N ILE A 233 5.76 20.15 -1.97
CA ILE A 233 4.80 21.23 -2.17
C ILE A 233 3.49 20.96 -1.42
N LEU A 234 2.98 19.71 -1.47
CA LEU A 234 1.77 19.33 -0.76
C LEU A 234 1.95 19.42 0.76
N GLU A 235 3.07 18.94 1.29
CA GLU A 235 3.43 19.07 2.71
C GLU A 235 3.53 20.54 3.15
N TYR A 236 4.11 21.39 2.31
CA TYR A 236 4.18 22.84 2.59
C TYR A 236 2.78 23.47 2.63
N ILE A 237 1.92 23.15 1.66
CA ILE A 237 0.52 23.63 1.64
C ILE A 237 -0.21 23.15 2.89
N GLU A 238 -0.02 21.91 3.30
CA GLU A 238 -0.62 21.32 4.49
C GLU A 238 -0.20 22.06 5.76
N ARG A 239 1.07 22.28 5.97
CA ARG A 239 1.60 22.97 7.16
C ARG A 239 1.20 24.45 7.19
N ASN A 240 1.01 25.08 6.03
CA ASN A 240 0.77 26.52 5.89
C ASN A 240 -0.60 26.87 5.30
N TYR A 241 -1.58 25.94 5.29
CA TYR A 241 -2.87 26.08 4.61
C TYR A 241 -3.66 27.33 5.02
N LYS A 242 -3.44 27.87 6.22
CA LYS A 242 -4.12 29.09 6.72
C LYS A 242 -3.67 30.34 5.94
N GLU A 243 -2.38 30.43 5.63
CA GLU A 243 -1.75 31.65 5.12
C GLU A 243 -1.18 31.50 3.70
N CYS A 244 -0.86 30.28 3.24
CA CYS A 244 -0.25 30.08 1.94
C CYS A 244 -1.22 30.42 0.78
N THR A 245 -0.64 31.02 -0.25
CA THR A 245 -1.29 31.28 -1.53
C THR A 245 -0.51 30.55 -2.64
N LEU A 246 -1.11 30.40 -3.83
CA LEU A 246 -0.39 29.86 -4.98
C LEU A 246 0.89 30.65 -5.28
N VAL A 247 0.83 31.98 -5.09
CA VAL A 247 1.96 32.89 -5.32
C VAL A 247 3.08 32.66 -4.29
N SER A 248 2.74 32.64 -2.99
CA SER A 248 3.74 32.41 -1.93
C SER A 248 4.36 31.02 -1.99
N THR A 249 3.54 30.00 -2.30
CA THR A 249 4.02 28.63 -2.46
C THR A 249 4.92 28.51 -3.70
N ALA A 250 4.58 29.17 -4.82
CA ALA A 250 5.43 29.15 -6.00
C ALA A 250 6.78 29.82 -5.74
N ALA A 251 6.80 30.95 -5.00
CA ALA A 251 8.02 31.62 -4.61
C ALA A 251 8.90 30.76 -3.70
N GLU A 252 8.32 30.07 -2.71
CA GLU A 252 9.02 29.17 -1.77
C GLU A 252 9.79 28.05 -2.50
N PHE A 253 9.19 27.51 -3.55
CA PHE A 253 9.81 26.40 -4.31
C PHE A 253 10.56 26.87 -5.59
N GLY A 254 10.68 28.17 -5.81
CA GLY A 254 11.38 28.73 -6.98
C GLY A 254 10.67 28.47 -8.31
N TYR A 255 9.34 28.39 -8.30
CA TYR A 255 8.51 28.16 -9.49
C TYR A 255 7.71 29.38 -9.88
N SER A 256 7.31 29.45 -11.17
CA SER A 256 6.24 30.35 -11.57
C SER A 256 4.89 29.81 -11.09
N THR A 257 3.92 30.72 -10.83
CA THR A 257 2.56 30.35 -10.42
C THR A 257 1.86 29.45 -11.43
N ASN A 258 2.07 29.70 -12.73
CA ASN A 258 1.51 28.89 -13.80
C ASN A 258 2.10 27.46 -13.81
N TYR A 259 3.42 27.34 -13.63
CA TYR A 259 4.06 26.05 -13.57
C TYR A 259 3.61 25.26 -12.35
N LEU A 260 3.58 25.88 -11.15
CA LEU A 260 3.11 25.22 -9.94
C LEU A 260 1.65 24.77 -10.05
N GLY A 261 0.77 25.64 -10.56
CA GLY A 261 -0.65 25.33 -10.77
C GLY A 261 -0.85 24.13 -11.70
N ASN A 262 -0.13 24.10 -12.82
CA ASN A 262 -0.18 22.99 -13.79
C ASN A 262 0.43 21.70 -13.20
N LEU A 263 1.54 21.80 -12.48
CA LEU A 263 2.20 20.68 -11.81
C LEU A 263 1.27 20.02 -10.80
N LEU A 264 0.65 20.81 -9.91
CA LEU A 264 -0.30 20.30 -8.93
C LEU A 264 -1.51 19.66 -9.60
N LYS A 265 -2.09 20.31 -10.61
CA LYS A 265 -3.23 19.77 -11.34
C LYS A 265 -2.91 18.50 -12.10
N ALA A 266 -1.74 18.41 -12.74
CA ALA A 266 -1.28 17.21 -13.43
C ALA A 266 -1.00 16.05 -12.45
N SER A 267 -0.38 16.34 -11.30
CA SER A 267 0.04 15.31 -10.34
C SER A 267 -1.06 14.88 -9.37
N THR A 268 -1.98 15.78 -9.00
CA THR A 268 -3.02 15.51 -7.99
C THR A 268 -4.45 15.55 -8.57
N GLY A 269 -4.60 16.01 -9.81
CA GLY A 269 -5.91 16.28 -10.42
C GLY A 269 -6.67 17.45 -9.79
N LYS A 270 -6.10 18.13 -8.77
CA LYS A 270 -6.71 19.24 -8.03
C LYS A 270 -5.95 20.54 -8.29
N THR A 271 -6.67 21.64 -8.29
CA THR A 271 -6.06 22.98 -8.26
C THR A 271 -5.51 23.27 -6.87
N PHE A 272 -4.57 24.21 -6.76
CA PHE A 272 -4.07 24.69 -5.45
C PHE A 272 -5.20 25.06 -4.49
N THR A 273 -6.20 25.79 -4.97
CA THR A 273 -7.36 26.19 -4.15
C THR A 273 -8.14 24.98 -3.65
N GLN A 274 -8.37 23.95 -4.49
CA GLN A 274 -9.05 22.74 -4.07
C GLN A 274 -8.27 21.95 -3.03
N ILE A 275 -6.92 21.88 -3.16
CA ILE A 275 -6.04 21.22 -2.18
C ILE A 275 -6.13 21.97 -0.84
N ARG A 276 -5.95 23.29 -0.85
CA ARG A 276 -6.01 24.13 0.35
C ARG A 276 -7.39 24.08 1.03
N THR A 277 -8.48 24.17 0.27
CA THR A 277 -9.84 24.07 0.82
C THR A 277 -10.11 22.69 1.41
N SER A 278 -9.63 21.62 0.78
CA SER A 278 -9.73 20.26 1.33
C SER A 278 -9.06 20.18 2.71
N GLN A 279 -7.90 20.81 2.89
CA GLN A 279 -7.20 20.88 4.16
C GLN A 279 -7.98 21.67 5.21
N GLN A 280 -8.52 22.83 4.84
CA GLN A 280 -9.36 23.64 5.73
C GLN A 280 -10.61 22.90 6.20
N MET A 281 -11.26 22.15 5.32
CA MET A 281 -12.45 21.35 5.66
C MET A 281 -12.12 20.17 6.58
N SER A 282 -10.99 19.52 6.38
CA SER A 282 -10.54 18.43 7.25
C SER A 282 -10.24 18.92 8.67
N GLU A 283 -9.60 20.07 8.80
CA GLU A 283 -9.32 20.68 10.11
C GLU A 283 -10.62 21.16 10.79
N ALA A 284 -11.55 21.75 10.05
CA ALA A 284 -12.85 22.16 10.58
C ALA A 284 -13.67 20.96 11.10
N ALA A 285 -13.62 19.82 10.40
CA ALA A 285 -14.29 18.59 10.82
C ALA A 285 -13.63 17.97 12.09
N TYR A 286 -12.34 18.21 12.30
CA TYR A 286 -11.64 17.77 13.51
C TYR A 286 -11.97 18.63 14.74
N LEU A 287 -12.32 19.90 14.55
CA LEU A 287 -12.62 20.85 15.62
C LEU A 287 -14.12 20.86 16.04
N LEU A 288 -14.99 20.15 15.33
CA LEU A 288 -16.42 19.96 15.65
C LEU A 288 -16.69 18.65 16.36
#